data_52ccedc2eb6d2cee28520db74fb228c8
#
_entry.id   52ccedc2eb6d2cee28520db74fb228c8
#
_cell.length_a   1.000
_cell.length_b   1.000
_cell.length_c   1.000
_cell.angle_alpha   90.00
_cell.angle_beta   90.00
_cell.angle_gamma   90.00
#
_symmetry.space_group_name_H-M   'P 1'
#
loop_
_entity.id
_entity.type
_entity.pdbx_description
1 polymer ?
#
loop_
_entity_poly.entity_id
_entity_poly.type
_entity_poly.pdbx_seq_one_letter_code
_entity_poly.pdbx_strand_id
1 'polypeptide(L)'
;MLKWLFKVLFKFNGWHLHTPSPVDARNCIMVAAPHTSNWDFVYAISALDQLGLSPRFTIKKEFSKFPILGGMITALGAIWIDRSPKKEGEKRLSMTQIMVSLFDTSKEDMSVLVTPEGTRSKVTNWKTGFYYTALEAKVPICLAFMDYATHTTGVGMCFMPTGNMEADMKIIMDYYKDVTPKYPSGFSTDIRYAG
;
A
#
# COMPACT_ATOMS: atom_id res chain seq x y z
N MET A 1 18.71 12.02 0.09
CA MET A 1 18.64 12.77 -1.19
C MET A 1 17.34 12.50 -1.94
N LEU A 2 16.95 11.26 -2.27
CA LEU A 2 15.72 10.96 -3.03
C LEU A 2 14.43 11.41 -2.33
N LYS A 3 14.27 11.13 -1.04
CA LYS A 3 13.10 11.57 -0.26
C LYS A 3 12.97 13.11 -0.23
N TRP A 4 14.08 13.82 -0.19
CA TRP A 4 14.08 15.29 -0.26
C TRP A 4 13.57 15.76 -1.63
N LEU A 5 14.02 15.16 -2.73
CA LEU A 5 13.50 15.49 -4.07
C LEU A 5 11.99 15.23 -4.16
N PHE A 6 11.50 14.11 -3.61
CA PHE A 6 10.08 13.81 -3.58
C PHE A 6 9.27 14.85 -2.77
N LYS A 7 9.83 15.36 -1.66
CA LYS A 7 9.20 16.46 -0.89
C LYS A 7 9.14 17.77 -1.69
N VAL A 8 10.17 18.09 -2.46
CA VAL A 8 10.17 19.27 -3.33
C VAL A 8 9.08 19.13 -4.40
N LEU A 9 9.02 17.97 -5.08
CA LEU A 9 7.99 17.69 -6.09
C LEU A 9 6.58 17.72 -5.48
N PHE A 10 6.40 17.18 -4.30
CA PHE A 10 5.14 17.19 -3.55
C PHE A 10 4.64 18.63 -3.34
N LYS A 11 5.49 19.49 -2.78
CA LYS A 11 5.16 20.90 -2.54
C LYS A 11 4.93 21.67 -3.84
N PHE A 12 5.80 21.48 -4.83
CA PHE A 12 5.71 22.19 -6.10
C PHE A 12 4.41 21.86 -6.86
N ASN A 13 3.92 20.62 -6.73
CA ASN A 13 2.65 20.19 -7.33
C ASN A 13 1.42 20.48 -6.44
N GLY A 14 1.55 21.27 -5.39
CA GLY A 14 0.44 21.75 -4.56
C GLY A 14 -0.22 20.66 -3.71
N TRP A 15 0.50 19.61 -3.34
CA TRP A 15 -0.03 18.55 -2.48
C TRP A 15 -0.08 18.95 -1.01
N HIS A 16 -1.14 18.52 -0.33
CA HIS A 16 -1.38 18.74 1.09
C HIS A 16 -1.44 17.41 1.85
N LEU A 17 -1.01 17.42 3.11
CA LEU A 17 -1.10 16.26 3.98
C LEU A 17 -2.43 16.22 4.71
N HIS A 18 -3.07 15.07 4.72
CA HIS A 18 -4.16 14.78 5.65
C HIS A 18 -3.58 14.49 7.04
N THR A 19 -3.92 15.32 8.02
CA THR A 19 -3.39 15.22 9.39
C THR A 19 -4.51 15.44 10.41
N PRO A 20 -4.42 14.80 11.60
CA PRO A 20 -3.37 13.86 12.03
C PRO A 20 -3.53 12.48 11.39
N SER A 21 -2.42 11.74 11.25
CA SER A 21 -2.48 10.31 10.89
C SER A 21 -2.94 9.49 12.10
N PRO A 22 -3.76 8.43 11.89
CA PRO A 22 -4.08 7.49 12.95
C PRO A 22 -2.82 6.84 13.56
N VAL A 23 -2.81 6.63 14.87
CA VAL A 23 -1.67 6.02 15.58
C VAL A 23 -1.39 4.61 15.05
N ASP A 24 -2.44 3.85 14.73
CA ASP A 24 -2.38 2.49 14.18
C ASP A 24 -1.65 2.40 12.84
N ALA A 25 -1.49 3.53 12.12
CA ALA A 25 -0.77 3.56 10.85
C ALA A 25 0.72 3.17 10.95
N ARG A 26 1.26 3.12 12.17
CA ARG A 26 2.65 2.67 12.42
C ARG A 26 2.81 1.16 12.39
N ASN A 27 1.76 0.41 12.76
CA ASN A 27 1.79 -1.05 12.79
C ASN A 27 0.52 -1.62 12.15
N CYS A 28 0.51 -1.78 10.82
CA CYS A 28 -0.70 -2.11 10.08
C CYS A 28 -0.43 -2.73 8.70
N ILE A 29 -1.47 -3.28 8.10
CA ILE A 29 -1.54 -3.40 6.64
C ILE A 29 -2.10 -2.10 6.09
N MET A 30 -1.26 -1.34 5.39
CA MET A 30 -1.64 -0.06 4.79
C MET A 30 -2.11 -0.29 3.35
N VAL A 31 -3.39 -0.19 3.12
CA VAL A 31 -4.00 -0.26 1.78
C VAL A 31 -3.87 1.11 1.13
N ALA A 32 -3.27 1.17 -0.05
CA ALA A 32 -3.14 2.38 -0.85
C ALA A 32 -3.91 2.24 -2.16
N ALA A 33 -4.97 2.99 -2.28
CA ALA A 33 -5.82 3.10 -3.48
C ALA A 33 -6.38 4.53 -3.58
N PRO A 34 -6.84 4.95 -4.75
CA PRO A 34 -6.61 4.37 -6.08
C PRO A 34 -5.13 4.38 -6.52
N HIS A 35 -4.72 3.40 -7.37
CA HIS A 35 -3.37 3.35 -7.92
C HIS A 35 -3.38 3.31 -9.44
N THR A 36 -3.33 4.47 -10.08
CA THR A 36 -3.47 4.62 -11.54
C THR A 36 -2.24 5.20 -12.23
N SER A 37 -1.20 5.60 -11.45
CA SER A 37 -0.03 6.30 -11.97
C SER A 37 1.26 5.93 -11.24
N ASN A 38 2.41 6.08 -11.91
CA ASN A 38 3.72 6.03 -11.26
C ASN A 38 3.94 7.20 -10.28
N TRP A 39 3.28 8.33 -10.51
CA TRP A 39 3.35 9.49 -9.63
C TRP A 39 2.77 9.23 -8.25
N ASP A 40 1.82 8.29 -8.16
CA ASP A 40 1.23 7.89 -6.88
C ASP A 40 2.31 7.40 -5.91
N PHE A 41 3.30 6.64 -6.41
CA PHE A 41 4.43 6.19 -5.60
C PHE A 41 5.28 7.36 -5.09
N VAL A 42 5.60 8.33 -5.94
CA VAL A 42 6.43 9.50 -5.59
C VAL A 42 5.76 10.32 -4.49
N TYR A 43 4.48 10.63 -4.66
CA TYR A 43 3.74 11.45 -3.71
C TYR A 43 3.40 10.68 -2.42
N ALA A 44 3.04 9.38 -2.51
CA ALA A 44 2.80 8.55 -1.34
C ALA A 44 4.04 8.43 -0.45
N ILE A 45 5.21 8.09 -1.02
CA ILE A 45 6.46 8.02 -0.25
C ILE A 45 6.80 9.37 0.37
N SER A 46 6.59 10.47 -0.36
CA SER A 46 6.81 11.82 0.19
C SER A 46 5.87 12.13 1.35
N ALA A 47 4.59 11.83 1.20
CA ALA A 47 3.58 12.07 2.23
C ALA A 47 3.87 11.24 3.48
N LEU A 48 4.07 9.94 3.33
CA LEU A 48 4.32 9.02 4.45
C LEU A 48 5.61 9.39 5.21
N ASP A 49 6.68 9.77 4.50
CA ASP A 49 7.91 10.25 5.14
C ASP A 49 7.67 11.56 5.95
N GLN A 50 6.85 12.47 5.44
CA GLN A 50 6.49 13.72 6.15
C GLN A 50 5.58 13.46 7.36
N LEU A 51 4.76 12.41 7.32
CA LEU A 51 3.93 11.94 8.43
C LEU A 51 4.70 11.10 9.46
N GLY A 52 6.02 10.89 9.26
CA GLY A 52 6.85 10.06 10.13
C GLY A 52 6.57 8.56 10.01
N LEU A 53 5.99 8.14 8.88
CA LEU A 53 5.68 6.75 8.57
C LEU A 53 6.69 6.21 7.55
N SER A 54 7.16 4.98 7.77
CA SER A 54 8.13 4.31 6.90
C SER A 54 7.67 2.90 6.53
N PRO A 55 6.59 2.78 5.74
CA PRO A 55 6.03 1.48 5.43
C PRO A 55 6.98 0.65 4.57
N ARG A 56 6.91 -0.66 4.74
CA ARG A 56 7.52 -1.64 3.85
C ARG A 56 6.58 -1.90 2.68
N PHE A 57 7.13 -2.17 1.51
CA PHE A 57 6.35 -2.57 0.33
C PHE A 57 7.09 -3.63 -0.47
N THR A 58 6.33 -4.50 -1.12
CA THR A 58 6.90 -5.64 -1.84
C THR A 58 7.17 -5.30 -3.30
N ILE A 59 8.35 -5.68 -3.77
CA ILE A 59 8.77 -5.49 -5.16
C ILE A 59 9.36 -6.79 -5.72
N LYS A 60 9.25 -6.99 -7.03
CA LYS A 60 9.85 -8.15 -7.70
C LYS A 60 11.38 -8.09 -7.62
N LYS A 61 12.01 -9.21 -7.24
CA LYS A 61 13.46 -9.34 -7.09
C LYS A 61 14.24 -8.99 -8.36
N GLU A 62 13.64 -9.15 -9.54
CA GLU A 62 14.28 -8.83 -10.82
C GLU A 62 14.75 -7.37 -10.90
N PHE A 63 14.05 -6.46 -10.24
CA PHE A 63 14.43 -5.04 -10.18
C PHE A 63 15.65 -4.77 -9.29
N SER A 64 16.02 -5.70 -8.39
CA SER A 64 17.25 -5.56 -7.57
C SER A 64 18.54 -5.65 -8.39
N LYS A 65 18.46 -6.19 -9.62
CA LYS A 65 19.60 -6.32 -10.54
C LYS A 65 20.14 -4.98 -11.06
N PHE A 66 19.37 -3.90 -10.92
CA PHE A 66 19.81 -2.54 -11.23
C PHE A 66 20.45 -1.91 -9.98
N PRO A 67 21.80 -1.86 -9.87
CA PRO A 67 22.48 -1.57 -8.60
C PRO A 67 22.10 -0.20 -8.01
N ILE A 68 22.01 0.84 -8.83
CA ILE A 68 21.64 2.18 -8.35
C ILE A 68 20.15 2.23 -7.99
N LEU A 69 19.28 1.79 -8.89
CA LEU A 69 17.83 1.80 -8.71
C LEU A 69 17.41 0.84 -7.57
N GLY A 70 18.00 -0.36 -7.52
CA GLY A 70 17.75 -1.33 -6.46
C GLY A 70 18.11 -0.80 -5.08
N GLY A 71 19.29 -0.17 -4.93
CA GLY A 71 19.71 0.46 -3.68
C GLY A 71 18.78 1.59 -3.24
N MET A 72 18.37 2.44 -4.18
CA MET A 72 17.41 3.53 -3.91
C MET A 72 16.06 3.02 -3.44
N ILE A 73 15.51 2.02 -4.11
CA ILE A 73 14.21 1.41 -3.78
C ILE A 73 14.29 0.69 -2.43
N THR A 74 15.39 -0.01 -2.14
CA THR A 74 15.62 -0.64 -0.81
C THR A 74 15.63 0.41 0.30
N ALA A 75 16.31 1.53 0.10
CA ALA A 75 16.34 2.64 1.05
C ALA A 75 14.97 3.30 1.30
N LEU A 76 14.02 3.13 0.38
CA LEU A 76 12.62 3.57 0.53
C LEU A 76 11.74 2.55 1.26
N GLY A 77 12.26 1.36 1.64
CA GLY A 77 11.52 0.35 2.39
C GLY A 77 11.10 -0.88 1.58
N ALA A 78 11.64 -1.07 0.38
CA ALA A 78 11.30 -2.23 -0.45
C ALA A 78 11.75 -3.56 0.16
N ILE A 79 10.88 -4.55 0.07
CA ILE A 79 11.15 -5.96 0.36
C ILE A 79 11.17 -6.72 -0.96
N TRP A 80 12.29 -7.35 -1.25
CA TRP A 80 12.49 -8.08 -2.50
C TRP A 80 11.87 -9.46 -2.42
N ILE A 81 10.91 -9.74 -3.32
CA ILE A 81 10.24 -11.04 -3.36
C ILE A 81 10.62 -11.77 -4.64
N ASP A 82 11.18 -12.95 -4.44
CA ASP A 82 11.44 -13.89 -5.53
C ASP A 82 10.13 -14.60 -5.91
N ARG A 83 9.64 -14.30 -7.13
CA ARG A 83 8.44 -14.92 -7.71
C ARG A 83 8.78 -15.97 -8.78
N SER A 84 10.07 -16.28 -8.94
CA SER A 84 10.51 -17.30 -9.90
C SER A 84 9.88 -18.66 -9.60
N PRO A 85 9.56 -19.48 -10.61
CA PRO A 85 9.15 -20.85 -10.40
C PRO A 85 10.21 -21.59 -9.59
N LYS A 86 9.81 -22.26 -8.52
CA LYS A 86 10.71 -23.12 -7.74
C LYS A 86 10.82 -24.48 -8.41
N LYS A 87 11.90 -25.21 -8.08
CA LYS A 87 12.11 -26.58 -8.54
C LYS A 87 10.99 -27.48 -7.99
N GLU A 88 10.71 -28.54 -8.73
CA GLU A 88 9.73 -29.54 -8.35
C GLU A 88 10.01 -30.08 -6.94
N GLY A 89 9.00 -30.02 -6.04
CA GLY A 89 9.12 -30.42 -4.64
C GLY A 89 9.36 -29.30 -3.61
N GLU A 90 9.67 -28.07 -4.01
CA GLU A 90 9.81 -26.96 -3.07
C GLU A 90 8.47 -26.25 -2.80
N LYS A 91 7.98 -26.29 -1.55
CA LYS A 91 6.81 -25.49 -1.13
C LYS A 91 7.11 -24.00 -1.23
N ARG A 92 6.29 -23.28 -2.00
CA ARG A 92 6.34 -21.82 -2.08
C ARG A 92 5.40 -21.23 -1.03
N LEU A 93 5.93 -20.31 -0.21
CA LEU A 93 5.07 -19.50 0.65
C LEU A 93 4.17 -18.57 -0.20
N SER A 94 2.91 -18.47 0.18
CA SER A 94 2.01 -17.49 -0.42
C SER A 94 2.45 -16.06 -0.06
N MET A 95 1.98 -15.05 -0.82
CA MET A 95 2.26 -13.65 -0.46
C MET A 95 1.73 -13.31 0.93
N THR A 96 0.57 -13.85 1.31
CA THR A 96 0.01 -13.71 2.66
C THR A 96 0.97 -14.25 3.72
N GLN A 97 1.45 -15.48 3.57
CA GLN A 97 2.42 -16.07 4.50
C GLN A 97 3.73 -15.29 4.60
N ILE A 98 4.23 -14.77 3.47
CA ILE A 98 5.43 -13.91 3.47
C ILE A 98 5.15 -12.62 4.25
N MET A 99 4.02 -11.97 4.02
CA MET A 99 3.67 -10.74 4.73
C MET A 99 3.43 -10.97 6.23
N VAL A 100 2.76 -12.05 6.61
CA VAL A 100 2.58 -12.43 8.03
C VAL A 100 3.93 -12.64 8.70
N SER A 101 4.84 -13.40 8.09
CA SER A 101 6.17 -13.64 8.68
C SER A 101 7.00 -12.37 8.90
N LEU A 102 6.73 -11.29 8.16
CA LEU A 102 7.37 -10.00 8.39
C LEU A 102 6.94 -9.40 9.74
N PHE A 103 5.65 -9.49 10.08
CA PHE A 103 5.15 -9.02 11.37
C PHE A 103 5.67 -9.88 12.52
N ASP A 104 5.69 -11.21 12.37
CA ASP A 104 6.19 -12.13 13.40
C ASP A 104 7.67 -11.94 13.72
N THR A 105 8.47 -11.55 12.73
CA THR A 105 9.92 -11.35 12.87
C THR A 105 10.31 -9.92 13.24
N SER A 106 9.40 -8.97 13.10
CA SER A 106 9.65 -7.57 13.46
C SER A 106 9.69 -7.41 14.99
N LYS A 107 10.70 -6.73 15.48
CA LYS A 107 10.82 -6.31 16.89
C LYS A 107 10.22 -4.92 17.14
N GLU A 108 9.86 -4.22 16.09
CA GLU A 108 9.37 -2.84 16.11
C GLU A 108 8.07 -2.75 15.32
N ASP A 109 7.32 -1.70 15.56
CA ASP A 109 6.14 -1.37 14.78
C ASP A 109 6.46 -1.36 13.29
N MET A 110 5.65 -2.04 12.50
CA MET A 110 5.85 -2.17 11.06
C MET A 110 4.54 -2.00 10.30
N SER A 111 4.54 -1.14 9.31
CA SER A 111 3.46 -1.08 8.34
C SER A 111 3.88 -1.67 6.99
N VAL A 112 2.97 -2.39 6.36
CA VAL A 112 3.17 -2.98 5.03
C VAL A 112 2.19 -2.34 4.04
N LEU A 113 2.75 -1.56 3.10
CA LEU A 113 1.98 -0.88 2.06
C LEU A 113 1.63 -1.85 0.94
N VAL A 114 0.35 -1.92 0.59
CA VAL A 114 -0.17 -2.75 -0.49
C VAL A 114 -1.10 -1.97 -1.39
N THR A 115 -1.06 -2.26 -2.70
CA THR A 115 -2.03 -1.77 -3.68
C THR A 115 -2.89 -2.97 -4.13
N PRO A 116 -4.13 -3.11 -3.64
CA PRO A 116 -4.93 -4.32 -3.86
C PRO A 116 -5.35 -4.51 -5.31
N GLU A 117 -5.40 -3.46 -6.10
CA GLU A 117 -5.61 -3.53 -7.57
C GLU A 117 -4.51 -4.38 -8.24
N GLY A 118 -3.27 -4.31 -7.74
CA GLY A 118 -2.10 -5.04 -8.24
C GLY A 118 -1.63 -4.61 -9.63
N THR A 119 -2.21 -3.55 -10.19
CA THR A 119 -1.90 -2.92 -11.47
C THR A 119 -2.34 -1.46 -11.44
N ARG A 120 -1.92 -0.67 -12.44
CA ARG A 120 -2.39 0.71 -12.66
C ARG A 120 -3.50 0.81 -13.69
N SER A 121 -3.89 -0.32 -14.26
CA SER A 121 -5.02 -0.42 -15.17
C SER A 121 -6.28 -0.79 -14.40
N LYS A 122 -7.44 -0.40 -14.93
CA LYS A 122 -8.73 -0.69 -14.31
C LYS A 122 -8.91 -2.18 -14.06
N VAL A 123 -9.25 -2.52 -12.84
CA VAL A 123 -9.69 -3.86 -12.42
C VAL A 123 -10.97 -3.73 -11.61
N THR A 124 -11.83 -4.72 -11.73
CA THR A 124 -13.11 -4.78 -11.02
C THR A 124 -13.09 -5.70 -9.81
N ASN A 125 -12.02 -6.48 -9.66
CA ASN A 125 -11.84 -7.41 -8.54
C ASN A 125 -10.48 -7.15 -7.91
N TRP A 126 -10.47 -6.75 -6.63
CA TRP A 126 -9.24 -6.49 -5.89
C TRP A 126 -8.66 -7.79 -5.32
N LYS A 127 -7.35 -7.80 -5.11
CA LYS A 127 -6.67 -8.91 -4.44
C LYS A 127 -6.88 -8.79 -2.94
N THR A 128 -7.46 -9.81 -2.33
CA THR A 128 -7.84 -9.82 -0.92
C THR A 128 -6.77 -10.37 0.04
N GLY A 129 -5.58 -10.70 -0.47
CA GLY A 129 -4.48 -11.23 0.34
C GLY A 129 -4.09 -10.34 1.52
N PHE A 130 -4.22 -9.02 1.38
CA PHE A 130 -3.97 -8.05 2.44
C PHE A 130 -4.90 -8.24 3.65
N TYR A 131 -6.16 -8.56 3.40
CA TYR A 131 -7.18 -8.78 4.42
C TYR A 131 -6.84 -10.00 5.30
N TYR A 132 -6.51 -11.13 4.66
CA TYR A 132 -6.07 -12.33 5.38
C TYR A 132 -4.76 -12.12 6.12
N THR A 133 -3.84 -11.32 5.57
CA THR A 133 -2.60 -10.95 6.26
C THR A 133 -2.90 -10.18 7.53
N ALA A 134 -3.79 -9.18 7.47
CA ALA A 134 -4.15 -8.37 8.62
C ALA A 134 -4.82 -9.21 9.72
N LEU A 135 -5.72 -10.13 9.34
CA LEU A 135 -6.36 -11.05 10.28
C LEU A 135 -5.35 -11.96 10.98
N GLU A 136 -4.47 -12.62 10.21
CA GLU A 136 -3.52 -13.59 10.73
C GLU A 136 -2.43 -12.92 11.57
N ALA A 137 -1.92 -11.76 11.13
CA ALA A 137 -0.94 -10.97 11.89
C ALA A 137 -1.57 -10.17 13.05
N LYS A 138 -2.91 -10.15 13.17
CA LYS A 138 -3.66 -9.40 14.22
C LYS A 138 -3.30 -7.92 14.24
N VAL A 139 -3.20 -7.31 13.07
CA VAL A 139 -2.92 -5.89 12.90
C VAL A 139 -4.06 -5.18 12.19
N PRO A 140 -4.26 -3.86 12.42
CA PRO A 140 -5.29 -3.11 11.74
C PRO A 140 -5.04 -2.99 10.24
N ILE A 141 -6.12 -2.73 9.49
CA ILE A 141 -6.09 -2.26 8.10
C ILE A 141 -6.22 -0.75 8.14
N CYS A 142 -5.24 -0.04 7.58
CA CYS A 142 -5.27 1.42 7.47
C CYS A 142 -5.42 1.82 6.01
N LEU A 143 -6.29 2.78 5.73
CA LEU A 143 -6.63 3.22 4.39
C LEU A 143 -5.84 4.48 4.04
N ALA A 144 -4.78 4.33 3.25
CA ALA A 144 -4.02 5.43 2.69
C ALA A 144 -4.61 5.82 1.33
N PHE A 145 -4.69 7.11 1.07
CA PHE A 145 -5.30 7.65 -0.13
C PHE A 145 -4.48 8.76 -0.76
N MET A 146 -4.77 9.00 -2.01
CA MET A 146 -4.27 10.13 -2.78
C MET A 146 -5.38 10.67 -3.66
N ASP A 147 -5.93 11.81 -3.29
CA ASP A 147 -7.02 12.46 -3.99
C ASP A 147 -6.48 13.57 -4.90
N TYR A 148 -6.53 13.34 -6.19
CA TYR A 148 -6.06 14.30 -7.20
C TYR A 148 -7.02 15.46 -7.45
N ALA A 149 -8.29 15.37 -7.05
CA ALA A 149 -9.21 16.49 -7.14
C ALA A 149 -8.89 17.58 -6.12
N THR A 150 -8.51 17.17 -4.92
CA THR A 150 -8.19 18.08 -3.81
C THR A 150 -6.69 18.24 -3.58
N HIS A 151 -5.85 17.49 -4.30
CA HIS A 151 -4.40 17.36 -4.04
C HIS A 151 -4.09 17.04 -2.56
N THR A 152 -4.90 16.18 -1.95
CA THR A 152 -4.74 15.77 -0.56
C THR A 152 -4.37 14.30 -0.47
N THR A 153 -3.44 13.95 0.41
CA THR A 153 -3.00 12.57 0.62
C THR A 153 -2.63 12.31 2.07
N GLY A 154 -2.74 11.07 2.50
CA GLY A 154 -2.41 10.65 3.85
C GLY A 154 -3.02 9.31 4.21
N VAL A 155 -3.17 9.06 5.51
CA VAL A 155 -3.89 7.91 6.05
C VAL A 155 -5.17 8.41 6.69
N GLY A 156 -6.33 8.00 6.17
CA GLY A 156 -7.63 8.53 6.59
C GLY A 156 -8.20 7.78 7.78
N MET A 157 -8.30 6.47 7.69
CA MET A 157 -8.85 5.65 8.78
C MET A 157 -8.10 4.34 8.93
N CYS A 158 -8.18 3.78 10.15
CA CYS A 158 -7.73 2.43 10.46
C CYS A 158 -8.83 1.68 11.22
N PHE A 159 -8.92 0.36 11.01
CA PHE A 159 -9.83 -0.51 11.74
C PHE A 159 -9.27 -1.93 11.85
N MET A 160 -9.64 -2.65 12.90
CA MET A 160 -9.31 -4.06 13.03
C MET A 160 -10.27 -4.89 12.16
N PRO A 161 -9.75 -5.79 11.30
CA PRO A 161 -10.63 -6.65 10.51
C PRO A 161 -11.43 -7.59 11.43
N THR A 162 -12.73 -7.70 11.16
CA THR A 162 -13.68 -8.45 12.01
C THR A 162 -13.71 -9.94 11.72
N GLY A 163 -13.18 -10.37 10.58
CA GLY A 163 -13.35 -11.70 10.02
C GLY A 163 -14.56 -11.82 9.07
N ASN A 164 -15.48 -10.85 9.10
CA ASN A 164 -16.52 -10.74 8.09
C ASN A 164 -16.01 -9.92 6.89
N MET A 165 -15.42 -10.64 5.90
CA MET A 165 -14.81 -10.00 4.74
C MET A 165 -15.79 -9.11 3.96
N GLU A 166 -17.05 -9.52 3.84
CA GLU A 166 -18.05 -8.76 3.09
C GLU A 166 -18.29 -7.38 3.73
N ALA A 167 -18.52 -7.37 5.05
CA ALA A 167 -18.76 -6.13 5.79
C ALA A 167 -17.50 -5.24 5.81
N ASP A 168 -16.33 -5.83 6.05
CA ASP A 168 -15.07 -5.08 6.12
C ASP A 168 -14.66 -4.52 4.76
N MET A 169 -14.81 -5.30 3.68
CA MET A 169 -14.54 -4.84 2.31
C MET A 169 -15.52 -3.75 1.87
N LYS A 170 -16.79 -3.82 2.32
CA LYS A 170 -17.75 -2.73 2.05
C LYS A 170 -17.27 -1.41 2.67
N ILE A 171 -16.75 -1.42 3.89
CA ILE A 171 -16.17 -0.23 4.53
C ILE A 171 -15.03 0.33 3.67
N ILE A 172 -14.15 -0.54 3.16
CA ILE A 172 -13.03 -0.15 2.29
C ILE A 172 -13.54 0.46 0.98
N MET A 173 -14.54 -0.17 0.35
CA MET A 173 -15.10 0.34 -0.92
C MET A 173 -15.83 1.67 -0.73
N ASP A 174 -16.61 1.80 0.34
CA ASP A 174 -17.30 3.05 0.68
C ASP A 174 -16.32 4.20 0.95
N TYR A 175 -15.14 3.89 1.50
CA TYR A 175 -14.08 4.89 1.68
C TYR A 175 -13.49 5.35 0.35
N TYR A 176 -13.16 4.42 -0.56
CA TYR A 176 -12.44 4.76 -1.79
C TYR A 176 -13.32 5.23 -2.95
N LYS A 177 -14.64 5.05 -2.89
CA LYS A 177 -15.55 5.46 -3.99
C LYS A 177 -15.48 6.96 -4.30
N ASP A 178 -15.19 7.78 -3.27
CA ASP A 178 -15.15 9.23 -3.37
C ASP A 178 -13.74 9.80 -3.57
N VAL A 179 -12.71 8.95 -3.62
CA VAL A 179 -11.32 9.36 -3.85
C VAL A 179 -11.03 9.44 -5.34
N THR A 180 -10.65 10.62 -5.81
CA THR A 180 -10.37 10.86 -7.23
C THR A 180 -8.94 10.47 -7.60
N PRO A 181 -8.72 9.45 -8.47
CA PRO A 181 -7.38 9.07 -8.95
C PRO A 181 -6.85 10.05 -10.00
N LYS A 182 -5.55 9.94 -10.32
CA LYS A 182 -4.94 10.70 -11.41
C LYS A 182 -5.62 10.43 -12.75
N TYR A 183 -5.98 9.19 -13.01
CA TYR A 183 -6.65 8.73 -14.23
C TYR A 183 -7.97 8.04 -13.86
N PRO A 184 -9.10 8.76 -13.81
CA PRO A 184 -10.40 8.22 -13.37
C PRO A 184 -10.84 6.97 -14.14
N SER A 185 -10.58 6.90 -15.44
CA SER A 185 -10.90 5.73 -16.26
C SER A 185 -10.09 4.47 -15.88
N GLY A 186 -8.98 4.63 -15.17
CA GLY A 186 -8.10 3.54 -14.71
C GLY A 186 -8.51 2.93 -13.37
N PHE A 187 -9.55 3.43 -12.70
CA PHE A 187 -9.96 2.99 -11.38
C PHE A 187 -11.38 2.43 -11.34
N SER A 188 -11.60 1.48 -10.46
CA SER A 188 -12.90 1.01 -10.01
C SER A 188 -12.75 0.43 -8.61
N THR A 189 -13.73 0.64 -7.76
CA THR A 189 -13.92 -0.16 -6.55
C THR A 189 -14.15 -1.63 -6.93
N ASP A 190 -13.96 -2.53 -5.97
CA ASP A 190 -14.24 -3.95 -6.16
C ASP A 190 -15.75 -4.17 -6.23
N ILE A 191 -16.25 -4.54 -7.41
CA ILE A 191 -17.68 -4.68 -7.68
C ILE A 191 -18.38 -5.75 -6.83
N ARG A 192 -17.61 -6.68 -6.26
CA ARG A 192 -18.17 -7.73 -5.37
C ARG A 192 -18.65 -7.18 -4.04
N TYR A 193 -18.17 -6.00 -3.63
CA TYR A 193 -18.41 -5.39 -2.33
C TYR A 193 -18.87 -3.92 -2.43
N ALA A 194 -18.90 -3.35 -3.64
CA ALA A 194 -19.47 -2.03 -3.89
C ALA A 194 -20.99 -2.18 -3.88
N GLY A 195 -21.64 -1.65 -2.85
CA GLY A 195 -23.09 -1.58 -2.74
C GLY A 195 -23.65 -0.37 -3.46
#